data_d9da9f26144b72dfd13353b4a0711dcc
#
_entry.id   d9da9f26144b72dfd13353b4a0711dcc
#
_cell.length_a   1.000
_cell.length_b   1.000
_cell.length_c   1.000
_cell.angle_alpha   90.00
_cell.angle_beta   90.00
_cell.angle_gamma   90.00
#
_symmetry.space_group_name_H-M   'P 1'
#
loop_
_entity.id
_entity.type
_entity.pdbx_description
1 polymer ?
#
loop_
_entity_poly.entity_id
_entity_poly.type
_entity_poly.pdbx_seq_one_letter_code
_entity_poly.pdbx_strand_id
1 'polypeptide(L)'
;MSNQVNTWEGQALEYYGGRQLDTQTYDPIIYPGLYSSSGLDIMTVLIFLHQRPNPQVNIGAVDMSCPIIVCDLLRPDQPIIYASDSFLELTGYNRPEVLERNCRFLQAPGGQVKSKSVRKYVDEKTIKKMCKSVDRNSELQIPVTNFKKDGRKFTNYLTMIPLQFNSHQFNISVGFQCEMDG
;
A
#
# COMPACT_ATOMS: atom_id res chain seq x y z
N MET A 1 37.23 -4.88 -26.87
CA MET A 1 36.99 -3.90 -25.79
C MET A 1 36.81 -4.69 -24.50
N SER A 2 37.84 -4.68 -23.62
CA SER A 2 37.81 -5.42 -22.36
C SER A 2 36.87 -4.70 -21.36
N ASN A 3 35.77 -5.37 -20.97
CA ASN A 3 34.97 -4.93 -19.83
C ASN A 3 35.86 -5.00 -18.57
N GLN A 4 36.39 -3.88 -18.13
CA GLN A 4 36.98 -3.78 -16.81
C GLN A 4 35.85 -3.79 -15.79
N VAL A 5 35.70 -4.91 -15.08
CA VAL A 5 34.84 -5.02 -13.91
C VAL A 5 35.46 -4.13 -12.82
N ASN A 6 34.67 -3.24 -12.25
CA ASN A 6 35.13 -2.40 -11.14
C ASN A 6 35.54 -3.27 -9.94
N THR A 7 36.54 -2.82 -9.19
CA THR A 7 37.10 -3.59 -8.07
C THR A 7 36.06 -4.02 -7.02
N TRP A 8 35.07 -3.20 -6.77
CA TRP A 8 33.95 -3.54 -5.85
C TRP A 8 33.01 -4.59 -6.43
N GLU A 9 32.79 -4.60 -7.75
CA GLU A 9 31.99 -5.63 -8.44
C GLU A 9 32.69 -6.98 -8.41
N GLY A 10 34.02 -6.99 -8.57
CA GLY A 10 34.84 -8.20 -8.42
C GLY A 10 34.76 -8.79 -7.02
N GLN A 11 34.83 -7.96 -5.99
CA GLN A 11 34.70 -8.39 -4.59
C GLN A 11 33.28 -8.89 -4.27
N ALA A 12 32.26 -8.27 -4.83
CA ALA A 12 30.87 -8.74 -4.69
C ALA A 12 30.68 -10.11 -5.36
N LEU A 13 31.23 -10.30 -6.56
CA LEU A 13 31.15 -11.59 -7.27
C LEU A 13 31.91 -12.71 -6.55
N GLU A 14 33.07 -12.42 -5.94
CA GLU A 14 33.79 -13.38 -5.10
C GLU A 14 33.01 -13.73 -3.83
N TYR A 15 32.36 -12.76 -3.21
CA TYR A 15 31.56 -12.98 -2.01
C TYR A 15 30.30 -13.83 -2.28
N TYR A 16 29.67 -13.66 -3.45
CA TYR A 16 28.45 -14.38 -3.84
C TYR A 16 28.69 -15.62 -4.70
N GLY A 17 29.86 -15.79 -5.30
CA GLY A 17 30.19 -16.83 -6.30
C GLY A 17 30.22 -18.27 -5.79
N GLY A 18 29.99 -18.52 -4.51
CA GLY A 18 29.99 -19.88 -3.93
C GLY A 18 28.75 -20.25 -3.12
N ARG A 19 27.75 -19.39 -3.04
CA ARG A 19 26.51 -19.67 -2.29
C ARG A 19 25.34 -19.86 -3.24
N GLN A 20 24.72 -21.04 -3.19
CA GLN A 20 23.38 -21.22 -3.68
C GLN A 20 22.51 -20.19 -2.97
N LEU A 21 21.88 -19.27 -3.73
CA LEU A 21 20.93 -18.31 -3.18
C LEU A 21 19.78 -19.12 -2.58
N ASP A 22 19.80 -19.30 -1.28
CA ASP A 22 18.63 -19.73 -0.55
C ASP A 22 17.61 -18.58 -0.64
N THR A 23 16.55 -18.82 -1.39
CA THR A 23 15.46 -17.83 -1.61
C THR A 23 14.70 -17.48 -0.33
N GLN A 24 15.10 -18.03 0.81
CA GLN A 24 14.57 -17.72 2.14
C GLN A 24 15.52 -16.89 3.02
N THR A 25 16.68 -16.51 2.52
CA THR A 25 17.60 -15.68 3.33
C THR A 25 17.17 -14.22 3.26
N TYR A 26 16.44 -13.78 4.28
CA TYR A 26 16.32 -12.37 4.60
C TYR A 26 17.71 -11.80 4.85
N ASP A 27 18.11 -10.81 4.08
CA ASP A 27 19.25 -9.98 4.42
C ASP A 27 18.75 -8.76 5.22
N PRO A 28 18.73 -8.82 6.56
CA PRO A 28 18.22 -7.74 7.41
C PRO A 28 19.15 -6.52 7.41
N ILE A 29 20.34 -6.62 6.83
CA ILE A 29 21.36 -5.58 6.88
C ILE A 29 21.16 -4.56 5.77
N ILE A 30 20.67 -4.97 4.60
CA ILE A 30 20.58 -4.10 3.42
C ILE A 30 19.31 -3.25 3.43
N TYR A 31 18.20 -3.72 4.01
CA TYR A 31 16.89 -3.04 3.92
C TYR A 31 16.08 -3.08 5.22
N PRO A 32 16.52 -2.45 6.30
CA PRO A 32 15.69 -2.36 7.50
C PRO A 32 14.40 -1.57 7.17
N GLY A 33 13.26 -2.22 7.23
CA GLY A 33 11.94 -1.62 6.99
C GLY A 33 11.35 -1.82 5.58
N LEU A 34 12.07 -2.42 4.65
CA LEU A 34 11.55 -2.75 3.31
C LEU A 34 10.55 -3.91 3.32
N TYR A 35 10.67 -4.80 4.28
CA TYR A 35 9.75 -5.91 4.45
C TYR A 35 8.81 -5.64 5.62
N SER A 36 7.52 -5.76 5.35
CA SER A 36 6.53 -5.76 6.42
C SER A 36 6.65 -7.05 7.25
N SER A 37 6.10 -7.05 8.46
CA SER A 37 5.99 -8.25 9.28
C SER A 37 5.23 -9.39 8.60
N SER A 38 4.44 -9.10 7.58
CA SER A 38 3.76 -10.07 6.72
C SER A 38 4.66 -10.66 5.61
N GLY A 39 5.91 -10.18 5.47
CA GLY A 39 6.82 -10.59 4.41
C GLY A 39 6.52 -9.96 3.04
N LEU A 40 5.66 -8.94 2.97
CA LEU A 40 5.37 -8.25 1.71
C LEU A 40 6.58 -7.41 1.28
N ASP A 41 7.10 -7.68 0.09
CA ASP A 41 8.13 -6.87 -0.57
C ASP A 41 7.50 -5.61 -1.18
N ILE A 42 7.54 -4.52 -0.42
CA ILE A 42 6.93 -3.25 -0.84
C ILE A 42 7.65 -2.64 -2.05
N MET A 43 8.95 -2.85 -2.20
CA MET A 43 9.70 -2.34 -3.36
C MET A 43 9.22 -3.00 -4.65
N THR A 44 9.06 -4.31 -4.64
CA THR A 44 8.48 -5.02 -5.78
C THR A 44 7.03 -4.57 -6.04
N VAL A 45 6.22 -4.32 -5.01
CA VAL A 45 4.88 -3.74 -5.18
C VAL A 45 4.94 -2.38 -5.89
N LEU A 46 5.87 -1.49 -5.52
CA LEU A 46 6.03 -0.19 -6.17
C LEU A 46 6.50 -0.32 -7.63
N ILE A 47 7.35 -1.30 -7.95
CA ILE A 47 7.74 -1.60 -9.33
C ILE A 47 6.52 -2.03 -10.16
N PHE A 48 5.72 -2.99 -9.67
CA PHE A 48 4.48 -3.42 -10.33
C PHE A 48 3.50 -2.26 -10.52
N LEU A 49 3.40 -1.38 -9.52
CA LEU A 49 2.57 -0.20 -9.57
C LEU A 49 2.95 0.73 -10.73
N HIS A 50 4.25 0.97 -10.93
CA HIS A 50 4.74 1.81 -12.05
C HIS A 50 4.64 1.12 -13.41
N GLN A 51 4.80 -0.20 -13.45
CA GLN A 51 4.75 -0.99 -14.69
C GLN A 51 3.34 -1.46 -15.07
N ARG A 52 2.32 -1.11 -14.29
CA ARG A 52 0.95 -1.56 -14.53
C ARG A 52 0.45 -1.14 -15.91
N PRO A 53 -0.25 -2.02 -16.66
CA PRO A 53 -0.74 -1.71 -17.99
C PRO A 53 -1.91 -0.73 -17.92
N ASN A 54 -1.98 0.17 -18.90
CA ASN A 54 -3.11 1.10 -19.09
C ASN A 54 -3.54 1.87 -17.82
N PRO A 55 -2.62 2.59 -17.16
CA PRO A 55 -2.95 3.33 -15.94
C PRO A 55 -4.06 4.36 -16.19
N GLN A 56 -5.09 4.34 -15.37
CA GLN A 56 -6.22 5.28 -15.41
C GLN A 56 -5.97 6.50 -14.52
N VAL A 57 -5.13 6.34 -13.49
CA VAL A 57 -4.75 7.38 -12.55
C VAL A 57 -3.25 7.65 -12.67
N ASN A 58 -2.89 8.91 -12.84
CA ASN A 58 -1.49 9.32 -12.76
C ASN A 58 -1.11 9.55 -11.29
N ILE A 59 -0.18 8.75 -10.78
CA ILE A 59 0.28 8.83 -9.40
C ILE A 59 1.55 9.67 -9.20
N GLY A 60 2.17 10.11 -10.29
CA GLY A 60 3.47 10.81 -10.22
C GLY A 60 4.60 9.93 -9.68
N ALA A 61 5.61 10.57 -9.12
CA ALA A 61 6.68 9.89 -8.41
C ALA A 61 6.19 9.43 -7.03
N VAL A 62 6.36 8.16 -6.73
CA VAL A 62 6.00 7.54 -5.45
C VAL A 62 7.24 7.03 -4.77
N ASP A 63 7.41 7.40 -3.52
CA ASP A 63 8.46 6.91 -2.66
C ASP A 63 7.91 6.52 -1.27
N MET A 64 8.79 6.12 -0.37
CA MET A 64 8.40 5.68 0.96
C MET A 64 7.90 6.80 1.88
N SER A 65 7.99 8.07 1.48
CA SER A 65 7.42 9.20 2.23
C SER A 65 5.91 9.34 2.00
N CYS A 66 5.37 8.69 0.96
CA CYS A 66 3.94 8.71 0.69
C CYS A 66 3.15 7.92 1.74
N PRO A 67 2.00 8.42 2.21
CA PRO A 67 1.08 7.65 3.04
C PRO A 67 0.45 6.51 2.23
N ILE A 68 0.95 5.29 2.40
CA ILE A 68 0.58 4.10 1.61
C ILE A 68 0.01 3.01 2.52
N ILE A 69 -1.03 2.35 2.05
CA ILE A 69 -1.49 1.06 2.56
C ILE A 69 -1.55 0.04 1.42
N VAL A 70 -1.38 -1.23 1.76
CA VAL A 70 -1.67 -2.35 0.85
C VAL A 70 -2.72 -3.23 1.51
N CYS A 71 -3.79 -3.52 0.76
CA CYS A 71 -4.87 -4.40 1.18
C CYS A 71 -4.80 -5.72 0.41
N ASP A 72 -5.10 -6.83 1.09
CA ASP A 72 -5.26 -8.14 0.46
C ASP A 72 -6.69 -8.28 -0.06
N LEU A 73 -6.85 -8.36 -1.39
CA LEU A 73 -8.18 -8.46 -2.03
C LEU A 73 -8.78 -9.86 -1.96
N LEU A 74 -7.98 -10.89 -1.68
CA LEU A 74 -8.43 -12.28 -1.64
C LEU A 74 -8.97 -12.68 -0.26
N ARG A 75 -8.57 -11.96 0.79
CA ARG A 75 -9.01 -12.25 2.15
C ARG A 75 -10.38 -11.60 2.44
N PRO A 76 -11.20 -12.26 3.28
CA PRO A 76 -12.47 -11.68 3.75
C PRO A 76 -12.25 -10.28 4.33
N ASP A 77 -13.12 -9.35 3.96
CA ASP A 77 -13.11 -7.96 4.39
C ASP A 77 -11.90 -7.14 3.91
N GLN A 78 -11.05 -7.69 3.03
CA GLN A 78 -9.92 -7.01 2.40
C GLN A 78 -9.04 -6.25 3.41
N PRO A 79 -8.38 -6.97 4.33
CA PRO A 79 -7.61 -6.34 5.39
C PRO A 79 -6.36 -5.64 4.87
N ILE A 80 -5.93 -4.62 5.59
CA ILE A 80 -4.63 -3.98 5.39
C ILE A 80 -3.54 -4.96 5.83
N ILE A 81 -2.61 -5.27 4.94
CA ILE A 81 -1.45 -6.13 5.18
C ILE A 81 -0.14 -5.33 5.29
N TYR A 82 -0.15 -4.08 4.84
CA TYR A 82 0.97 -3.15 4.97
C TYR A 82 0.46 -1.72 5.16
N ALA A 83 1.17 -0.95 5.98
CA ALA A 83 0.99 0.49 6.14
C ALA A 83 2.35 1.16 6.29
N SER A 84 2.61 2.24 5.53
CA SER A 84 3.83 3.05 5.67
C SER A 84 3.83 3.85 6.97
N ASP A 85 5.01 4.27 7.42
CA ASP A 85 5.12 5.13 8.60
C ASP A 85 4.42 6.47 8.38
N SER A 86 4.52 7.04 7.17
CA SER A 86 3.79 8.25 6.78
C SER A 86 2.28 8.12 6.90
N PHE A 87 1.71 6.92 6.62
CA PHE A 87 0.29 6.65 6.85
C PHE A 87 -0.05 6.67 8.35
N LEU A 88 0.82 6.09 9.19
CA LEU A 88 0.63 6.07 10.65
C LEU A 88 0.70 7.50 11.21
N GLU A 89 1.67 8.29 10.75
CA GLU A 89 1.83 9.70 11.11
C GLU A 89 0.60 10.54 10.69
N LEU A 90 0.15 10.39 9.43
CA LEU A 90 -1.03 11.09 8.91
C LEU A 90 -2.27 10.80 9.75
N THR A 91 -2.50 9.53 10.09
CA THR A 91 -3.75 9.09 10.69
C THR A 91 -3.72 9.05 12.22
N GLY A 92 -2.52 9.02 12.82
CA GLY A 92 -2.30 8.93 14.27
C GLY A 92 -2.55 7.53 14.87
N TYR A 93 -2.80 6.52 14.04
CA TYR A 93 -2.93 5.13 14.49
C TYR A 93 -1.57 4.44 14.55
N ASN A 94 -1.41 3.51 15.49
CA ASN A 94 -0.25 2.62 15.54
C ASN A 94 -0.41 1.44 14.58
N ARG A 95 0.71 0.85 14.13
CA ARG A 95 0.73 -0.26 13.18
C ARG A 95 -0.18 -1.45 13.59
N PRO A 96 -0.16 -1.95 14.85
CA PRO A 96 -1.05 -3.03 15.28
C PRO A 96 -2.53 -2.66 15.24
N GLU A 97 -2.87 -1.36 15.32
CA GLU A 97 -4.25 -0.88 15.24
C GLU A 97 -4.77 -0.78 13.81
N VAL A 98 -3.87 -0.82 12.82
CA VAL A 98 -4.17 -0.68 11.38
C VAL A 98 -4.18 -2.03 10.68
N LEU A 99 -3.17 -2.86 10.92
CA LEU A 99 -3.06 -4.17 10.28
C LEU A 99 -4.25 -5.07 10.61
N GLU A 100 -4.58 -5.95 9.67
CA GLU A 100 -5.70 -6.90 9.76
C GLU A 100 -7.10 -6.23 9.79
N ARG A 101 -7.19 -4.93 9.55
CA ARG A 101 -8.46 -4.19 9.46
C ARG A 101 -8.73 -3.70 8.04
N ASN A 102 -9.99 -3.56 7.69
CA ASN A 102 -10.37 -2.88 6.46
C ASN A 102 -10.25 -1.35 6.64
N CYS A 103 -9.71 -0.66 5.63
CA CYS A 103 -9.44 0.79 5.65
C CYS A 103 -10.68 1.67 5.90
N ARG A 104 -11.90 1.08 5.85
CA ARG A 104 -13.13 1.80 6.21
C ARG A 104 -13.15 2.34 7.64
N PHE A 105 -12.26 1.87 8.52
CA PHE A 105 -12.18 2.38 9.88
C PHE A 105 -11.91 3.90 9.91
N LEU A 106 -11.26 4.44 8.89
CA LEU A 106 -11.05 5.89 8.77
C LEU A 106 -12.35 6.68 8.46
N GLN A 107 -13.46 6.02 8.13
CA GLN A 107 -14.71 6.67 7.69
C GLN A 107 -15.63 7.09 8.85
N ALA A 108 -15.21 6.92 10.09
CA ALA A 108 -15.94 7.40 11.27
C ALA A 108 -14.97 7.75 12.41
N PRO A 109 -15.32 8.74 13.26
CA PRO A 109 -14.54 9.00 14.46
C PRO A 109 -14.54 7.76 15.36
N GLY A 110 -13.39 7.48 16.00
CA GLY A 110 -13.20 6.29 16.84
C GLY A 110 -12.97 4.99 16.05
N GLY A 111 -12.97 5.03 14.73
CA GLY A 111 -12.56 3.89 13.89
C GLY A 111 -13.51 2.69 13.88
N GLN A 112 -14.73 2.80 14.39
CA GLN A 112 -15.67 1.68 14.50
C GLN A 112 -16.67 1.68 13.33
N VAL A 113 -16.31 1.00 12.24
CA VAL A 113 -17.13 0.90 11.03
C VAL A 113 -17.30 -0.56 10.61
N LYS A 114 -18.47 -1.12 10.83
CA LYS A 114 -18.80 -2.49 10.45
C LYS A 114 -18.96 -2.63 8.93
N SER A 115 -18.63 -3.81 8.42
CA SER A 115 -18.93 -4.15 7.03
C SER A 115 -20.43 -3.98 6.75
N LYS A 116 -20.76 -3.50 5.55
CA LYS A 116 -22.13 -3.25 5.09
C LYS A 116 -22.96 -2.28 5.96
N SER A 117 -22.36 -1.60 6.96
CA SER A 117 -23.08 -0.58 7.73
C SER A 117 -23.21 0.74 6.96
N VAL A 118 -24.19 1.55 7.32
CA VAL A 118 -24.34 2.91 6.78
C VAL A 118 -23.14 3.75 7.16
N ARG A 119 -22.56 4.47 6.20
CA ARG A 119 -21.43 5.39 6.40
C ARG A 119 -21.96 6.79 6.70
N LYS A 120 -22.25 7.05 7.97
CA LYS A 120 -22.90 8.31 8.42
C LYS A 120 -22.14 9.59 7.98
N TYR A 121 -20.82 9.51 7.83
CA TYR A 121 -19.97 10.69 7.59
C TYR A 121 -19.41 10.77 6.18
N VAL A 122 -19.71 9.80 5.33
CA VAL A 122 -19.24 9.75 3.94
C VAL A 122 -20.45 9.77 3.01
N ASP A 123 -20.37 10.60 1.98
CA ASP A 123 -21.41 10.69 0.97
C ASP A 123 -21.71 9.33 0.31
N GLU A 124 -22.96 9.01 0.13
CA GLU A 124 -23.42 7.72 -0.42
C GLU A 124 -22.90 7.48 -1.86
N LYS A 125 -22.83 8.55 -2.68
CA LYS A 125 -22.31 8.46 -4.05
C LYS A 125 -20.83 8.10 -4.04
N THR A 126 -20.07 8.64 -3.10
CA THR A 126 -18.64 8.31 -2.87
C THR A 126 -18.48 6.84 -2.48
N ILE A 127 -19.28 6.34 -1.54
CA ILE A 127 -19.27 4.92 -1.15
C ILE A 127 -19.58 4.02 -2.35
N LYS A 128 -20.63 4.35 -3.13
CA LYS A 128 -21.00 3.57 -4.33
C LYS A 128 -19.88 3.54 -5.37
N LYS A 129 -19.17 4.67 -5.57
CA LYS A 129 -18.01 4.72 -6.48
C LYS A 129 -16.87 3.82 -5.99
N MET A 130 -16.52 3.88 -4.70
CA MET A 130 -15.49 3.02 -4.12
C MET A 130 -15.86 1.53 -4.24
N CYS A 131 -17.07 1.13 -3.88
CA CYS A 131 -17.53 -0.25 -4.03
C CYS A 131 -17.43 -0.71 -5.49
N LYS A 132 -17.94 0.10 -6.41
CA LYS A 132 -17.89 -0.23 -7.85
C LYS A 132 -16.45 -0.37 -8.37
N SER A 133 -15.51 0.45 -7.89
CA SER A 133 -14.09 0.35 -8.23
C SER A 133 -13.50 -0.98 -7.74
N VAL A 134 -13.78 -1.35 -6.49
CA VAL A 134 -13.35 -2.64 -5.91
C VAL A 134 -13.93 -3.82 -6.70
N ASP A 135 -15.23 -3.83 -6.94
CA ASP A 135 -15.94 -4.91 -7.65
C ASP A 135 -15.43 -5.11 -9.09
N ARG A 136 -14.91 -4.04 -9.71
CA ARG A 136 -14.42 -4.05 -11.10
C ARG A 136 -12.91 -4.14 -11.21
N ASN A 137 -12.20 -4.19 -10.11
CA ASN A 137 -10.75 -4.07 -10.07
C ASN A 137 -10.26 -2.88 -10.91
N SER A 138 -10.91 -1.73 -10.77
CA SER A 138 -10.57 -0.51 -11.49
C SER A 138 -9.90 0.52 -10.58
N GLU A 139 -9.00 1.31 -11.15
CA GLU A 139 -8.37 2.41 -10.43
C GLU A 139 -9.40 3.49 -10.09
N LEU A 140 -9.22 4.13 -8.95
CA LEU A 140 -10.09 5.22 -8.50
C LEU A 140 -9.25 6.28 -7.78
N GLN A 141 -9.57 7.54 -8.06
CA GLN A 141 -9.06 8.69 -7.29
C GLN A 141 -10.23 9.59 -6.94
N ILE A 142 -10.44 9.84 -5.64
CA ILE A 142 -11.64 10.52 -5.15
C ILE A 142 -11.43 11.16 -3.78
N PRO A 143 -11.96 12.36 -3.51
CA PRO A 143 -11.99 12.90 -2.16
C PRO A 143 -12.96 12.12 -1.27
N VAL A 144 -12.52 11.78 -0.07
CA VAL A 144 -13.30 11.03 0.93
C VAL A 144 -13.16 11.69 2.29
N THR A 145 -14.25 11.85 3.02
CA THR A 145 -14.18 12.24 4.43
C THR A 145 -13.60 11.12 5.27
N ASN A 146 -12.51 11.40 5.96
CA ASN A 146 -11.85 10.50 6.89
C ASN A 146 -11.65 11.15 8.26
N PHE A 147 -11.27 10.34 9.25
CA PHE A 147 -11.04 10.77 10.63
C PHE A 147 -9.72 10.19 11.12
N LYS A 148 -8.91 11.04 11.75
CA LYS A 148 -7.71 10.62 12.47
C LYS A 148 -8.11 9.91 13.77
N LYS A 149 -7.15 9.26 14.43
CA LYS A 149 -7.40 8.55 15.69
C LYS A 149 -7.94 9.45 16.80
N ASP A 150 -7.49 10.71 16.82
CA ASP A 150 -7.95 11.73 17.77
C ASP A 150 -9.36 12.29 17.47
N GLY A 151 -10.01 11.81 16.42
CA GLY A 151 -11.33 12.21 15.98
C GLY A 151 -11.34 13.42 15.05
N ARG A 152 -10.20 14.03 14.74
CA ARG A 152 -10.14 15.11 13.74
C ARG A 152 -10.58 14.62 12.38
N LYS A 153 -11.50 15.36 11.79
CA LYS A 153 -11.96 15.15 10.41
C LYS A 153 -10.95 15.74 9.43
N PHE A 154 -10.70 15.04 8.34
CA PHE A 154 -9.94 15.54 7.21
C PHE A 154 -10.52 15.06 5.88
N THR A 155 -10.25 15.79 4.81
CA THR A 155 -10.57 15.35 3.45
C THR A 155 -9.36 14.61 2.91
N ASN A 156 -9.54 13.30 2.71
CA ASN A 156 -8.52 12.44 2.13
C ASN A 156 -8.71 12.35 0.62
N TYR A 157 -7.73 12.77 -0.18
CA TYR A 157 -7.71 12.50 -1.61
C TYR A 157 -7.18 11.08 -1.81
N LEU A 158 -8.11 10.13 -1.76
CA LEU A 158 -7.84 8.70 -1.79
C LEU A 158 -7.58 8.25 -3.23
N THR A 159 -6.46 7.59 -3.45
CA THR A 159 -6.19 6.82 -4.68
C THR A 159 -6.16 5.34 -4.35
N MET A 160 -6.87 4.52 -5.13
CA MET A 160 -6.93 3.06 -5.01
C MET A 160 -6.51 2.43 -6.32
N ILE A 161 -5.51 1.56 -6.29
CA ILE A 161 -4.97 0.89 -7.47
C ILE A 161 -4.89 -0.62 -7.20
N PRO A 162 -5.76 -1.42 -7.82
CA PRO A 162 -5.68 -2.88 -7.76
C PRO A 162 -4.52 -3.38 -8.61
N LEU A 163 -3.79 -4.38 -8.13
CA LEU A 163 -2.66 -4.97 -8.82
C LEU A 163 -2.77 -6.50 -8.87
N GLN A 164 -2.17 -7.06 -9.91
CA GLN A 164 -1.88 -8.49 -10.07
C GLN A 164 -0.43 -8.73 -9.60
N PHE A 165 -0.26 -8.85 -8.28
CA PHE A 165 1.07 -8.98 -7.70
C PHE A 165 1.50 -10.44 -7.66
N ASN A 166 2.49 -10.82 -8.49
CA ASN A 166 2.95 -12.21 -8.67
C ASN A 166 1.77 -13.20 -8.90
N SER A 167 0.74 -12.75 -9.61
CA SER A 167 -0.51 -13.48 -9.79
C SER A 167 -1.16 -13.15 -11.14
N HIS A 168 -1.96 -14.08 -11.68
CA HIS A 168 -2.79 -13.85 -12.86
C HIS A 168 -4.13 -13.17 -12.54
N GLN A 169 -4.44 -12.93 -11.27
CA GLN A 169 -5.64 -12.22 -10.83
C GLN A 169 -5.27 -11.04 -9.94
N PHE A 170 -6.16 -10.06 -9.84
CA PHE A 170 -6.01 -8.97 -8.90
C PHE A 170 -6.08 -9.52 -7.48
N ASN A 171 -5.01 -9.36 -6.71
CA ASN A 171 -4.87 -9.96 -5.39
C ASN A 171 -4.50 -8.95 -4.31
N ILE A 172 -3.99 -7.77 -4.68
CA ILE A 172 -3.75 -6.68 -3.75
C ILE A 172 -4.31 -5.36 -4.29
N SER A 173 -4.56 -4.41 -3.39
CA SER A 173 -4.86 -3.02 -3.76
C SER A 173 -3.92 -2.08 -2.99
N VAL A 174 -3.25 -1.20 -3.72
CA VAL A 174 -2.43 -0.13 -3.14
C VAL A 174 -3.30 1.11 -2.98
N GLY A 175 -3.35 1.63 -1.76
CA GLY A 175 -4.08 2.86 -1.43
C GLY A 175 -3.11 3.97 -1.04
N PHE A 176 -3.22 5.13 -1.69
CA PHE A 176 -2.51 6.35 -1.31
C PHE A 176 -3.47 7.29 -0.63
N GLN A 177 -2.99 7.95 0.42
CA GLN A 177 -3.75 8.97 1.13
C GLN A 177 -3.02 10.31 1.04
N CYS A 178 -3.79 11.34 0.76
CA CYS A 178 -3.29 12.72 0.77
C CYS A 178 -4.32 13.60 1.49
N GLU A 179 -3.92 14.23 2.59
CA GLU A 179 -4.76 15.23 3.25
C GLU A 179 -4.80 16.47 2.36
N MET A 180 -6.02 16.88 1.97
CA MET A 180 -6.22 18.11 1.22
C MET A 180 -6.29 19.26 2.20
N ASP A 181 -5.50 20.29 1.94
CA ASP A 181 -5.64 21.57 2.64
C ASP A 181 -7.05 22.12 2.38
N GLY A 182 -7.75 22.48 3.46
CA GLY A 182 -9.11 22.99 3.42
C GLY A 182 -9.17 24.49 3.11
#